data_13a1ebbaef35f65c047ca670b779b9c8
#
_entry.id   13a1ebbaef35f65c047ca670b779b9c8
#
_cell.length_a   1.000
_cell.length_b   1.000
_cell.length_c   1.000
_cell.angle_alpha   90.00
_cell.angle_beta   90.00
_cell.angle_gamma   90.00
#
_symmetry.space_group_name_H-M   'P 1'
#
loop_
_entity.id
_entity.type
_entity.pdbx_description
1 polymer ?
#
loop_
_entity_poly.entity_id
_entity_poly.type
_entity_poly.pdbx_seq_one_letter_code
_entity_poly.pdbx_strand_id
1 'polypeptide(L)'
;MAVTIKDVASYANVGVGTVSRVLNGGSVNETTRELVLKAMKVLKFTPNATAHRLRKNKTGVIAVLVPIINHPFFSEFVECVEEEADRYGWSVLIVSSQQKIEKENGIIEKIRRKEIDGAIFVTHYEHDEKDLLGCPFVSIDRPLTKDIPYVTSNNYDATAEALEYLISGGCKKIGYIGSKPIVNSEVMQREKAYLDTMAKHGLEARIVNEVIMHGEERGVADKFFSKFPDVDGVFAAGYTMAQTTYTVATEKGYSVPDGLQIVGYDGSFKNWGSIKSLTAVEQPIADMAKTVVDLLYGVIEGKQTPLRTVLGAKLVKGATTK
;
A
#
# COMPACT_ATOMS: atom_id res chain seq x y z
N MET A 1 41.78 10.32 10.01
CA MET A 1 40.74 11.35 9.88
C MET A 1 39.97 11.10 8.60
N ALA A 2 38.66 11.29 8.56
CA ALA A 2 37.88 11.14 7.35
C ALA A 2 38.19 12.30 6.38
N VAL A 3 38.40 11.99 5.10
CA VAL A 3 38.65 12.99 4.04
C VAL A 3 37.41 13.86 3.87
N THR A 4 37.61 15.17 3.81
CA THR A 4 36.53 16.17 3.71
C THR A 4 36.47 16.80 2.32
N ILE A 5 35.36 17.49 2.00
CA ILE A 5 35.26 18.28 0.77
C ILE A 5 36.32 19.37 0.65
N LYS A 6 36.85 19.87 1.81
CA LYS A 6 37.94 20.84 1.85
C LYS A 6 39.29 20.24 1.39
N ASP A 7 39.52 18.98 1.74
CA ASP A 7 40.75 18.26 1.33
C ASP A 7 40.72 18.00 -0.18
N VAL A 8 39.55 17.64 -0.73
CA VAL A 8 39.35 17.49 -2.19
C VAL A 8 39.59 18.81 -2.93
N ALA A 9 39.05 19.91 -2.39
CA ALA A 9 39.21 21.25 -2.96
C ALA A 9 40.68 21.67 -2.97
N SER A 10 41.37 21.44 -1.86
CA SER A 10 42.83 21.72 -1.72
C SER A 10 43.64 20.89 -2.70
N TYR A 11 43.40 19.58 -2.80
CA TYR A 11 44.13 18.69 -3.71
C TYR A 11 43.89 19.02 -5.19
N ALA A 12 42.65 19.37 -5.57
CA ALA A 12 42.30 19.76 -6.93
C ALA A 12 42.65 21.22 -7.26
N ASN A 13 43.16 21.98 -6.29
CA ASN A 13 43.47 23.41 -6.38
C ASN A 13 42.29 24.25 -6.89
N VAL A 14 41.09 23.99 -6.32
CA VAL A 14 39.85 24.70 -6.65
C VAL A 14 39.13 25.15 -5.37
N GLY A 15 38.15 26.02 -5.53
CA GLY A 15 37.30 26.40 -4.38
C GLY A 15 36.34 25.29 -3.96
N VAL A 16 36.01 25.19 -2.65
CA VAL A 16 35.02 24.25 -2.13
C VAL A 16 33.66 24.33 -2.88
N GLY A 17 33.25 25.54 -3.27
CA GLY A 17 32.04 25.75 -4.09
C GLY A 17 32.10 25.09 -5.49
N THR A 18 33.33 25.00 -6.07
CA THR A 18 33.54 24.30 -7.36
C THR A 18 33.43 22.80 -7.18
N VAL A 19 34.02 22.22 -6.12
CA VAL A 19 33.86 20.81 -5.78
C VAL A 19 32.38 20.51 -5.55
N SER A 20 31.67 21.36 -4.80
CA SER A 20 30.23 21.20 -4.55
C SER A 20 29.41 21.23 -5.84
N ARG A 21 29.74 22.10 -6.84
CA ARG A 21 29.08 22.13 -8.14
C ARG A 21 29.32 20.85 -8.93
N VAL A 22 30.54 20.33 -8.94
CA VAL A 22 30.86 19.04 -9.60
C VAL A 22 30.05 17.91 -9.00
N LEU A 23 29.99 17.83 -7.67
CA LEU A 23 29.22 16.81 -6.94
C LEU A 23 27.72 16.86 -7.21
N ASN A 24 27.19 18.06 -7.47
CA ASN A 24 25.76 18.29 -7.71
C ASN A 24 25.40 18.33 -9.21
N GLY A 25 26.29 17.93 -10.11
CA GLY A 25 26.04 17.97 -11.55
C GLY A 25 25.93 19.38 -12.14
N GLY A 26 26.34 20.40 -11.38
CA GLY A 26 26.29 21.79 -11.83
C GLY A 26 27.31 22.10 -12.93
N SER A 27 27.13 23.24 -13.61
CA SER A 27 27.99 23.67 -14.71
C SER A 27 29.37 24.07 -14.18
N VAL A 28 30.38 23.37 -14.66
CA VAL A 28 31.81 23.66 -14.54
C VAL A 28 32.48 23.26 -15.85
N ASN A 29 33.64 23.87 -16.19
CA ASN A 29 34.37 23.43 -17.36
C ASN A 29 34.89 21.99 -17.18
N GLU A 30 35.04 21.25 -18.28
CA GLU A 30 35.39 19.83 -18.25
C GLU A 30 36.72 19.55 -17.59
N THR A 31 37.76 20.38 -17.86
CA THR A 31 39.07 20.27 -17.24
C THR A 31 38.98 20.36 -15.70
N THR A 32 38.17 21.27 -15.19
CA THR A 32 37.97 21.41 -13.72
C THR A 32 37.18 20.21 -13.16
N ARG A 33 36.20 19.68 -13.90
CA ARG A 33 35.45 18.47 -13.52
C ARG A 33 36.40 17.28 -13.38
N GLU A 34 37.26 17.06 -14.38
CA GLU A 34 38.25 15.97 -14.35
C GLU A 34 39.23 16.08 -13.18
N LEU A 35 39.76 17.28 -12.89
CA LEU A 35 40.63 17.52 -11.75
C LEU A 35 39.95 17.15 -10.42
N VAL A 36 38.70 17.56 -10.23
CA VAL A 36 37.95 17.25 -9.01
C VAL A 36 37.65 15.74 -8.90
N LEU A 37 37.22 15.08 -9.97
CA LEU A 37 36.99 13.64 -9.98
C LEU A 37 38.25 12.83 -9.71
N LYS A 38 39.42 13.27 -10.27
CA LYS A 38 40.71 12.67 -10.00
C LYS A 38 41.11 12.84 -8.53
N ALA A 39 40.94 14.03 -7.97
CA ALA A 39 41.18 14.29 -6.55
C ALA A 39 40.35 13.40 -5.62
N MET A 40 39.04 13.27 -5.92
CA MET A 40 38.16 12.39 -5.16
C MET A 40 38.62 10.92 -5.21
N LYS A 41 39.03 10.44 -6.39
CA LYS A 41 39.53 9.06 -6.56
C LYS A 41 40.82 8.82 -5.76
N VAL A 42 41.80 9.75 -5.85
CA VAL A 42 43.08 9.64 -5.16
C VAL A 42 42.90 9.67 -3.65
N LEU A 43 42.07 10.57 -3.16
CA LEU A 43 41.82 10.74 -1.73
C LEU A 43 40.82 9.72 -1.18
N LYS A 44 40.24 8.84 -2.03
CA LYS A 44 39.14 7.92 -1.69
C LYS A 44 38.00 8.67 -0.99
N PHE A 45 37.72 9.88 -1.45
CA PHE A 45 36.65 10.71 -0.91
C PHE A 45 35.30 10.15 -1.37
N THR A 46 34.49 9.78 -0.41
CA THR A 46 33.06 9.43 -0.66
C THR A 46 32.21 10.62 -0.24
N PRO A 47 31.40 11.19 -1.16
CA PRO A 47 30.48 12.27 -0.79
C PRO A 47 29.59 11.83 0.37
N ASN A 48 29.53 12.62 1.43
CA ASN A 48 28.59 12.37 2.51
C ASN A 48 27.20 12.81 2.06
N ALA A 49 26.40 11.83 1.62
CA ALA A 49 25.01 12.06 1.18
C ALA A 49 24.19 12.74 2.28
N THR A 50 24.41 12.41 3.54
CA THR A 50 23.76 13.04 4.70
C THR A 50 24.07 14.53 4.79
N ALA A 51 25.36 14.93 4.62
CA ALA A 51 25.75 16.32 4.65
C ALA A 51 25.18 17.12 3.45
N HIS A 52 24.98 16.48 2.31
CA HIS A 52 24.33 17.08 1.15
C HIS A 52 22.82 17.27 1.38
N ARG A 53 22.14 16.26 1.90
CA ARG A 53 20.71 16.26 2.24
C ARG A 53 20.39 17.27 3.33
N LEU A 54 21.23 17.37 4.37
CA LEU A 54 21.09 18.38 5.44
C LEU A 54 21.10 19.82 4.92
N ARG A 55 21.91 20.13 3.90
CA ARG A 55 21.90 21.47 3.27
C ARG A 55 20.61 21.80 2.55
N LYS A 56 19.89 20.78 2.07
CA LYS A 56 18.56 20.89 1.43
C LYS A 56 17.42 20.76 2.44
N ASN A 57 17.71 20.62 3.75
CA ASN A 57 16.73 20.36 4.80
C ASN A 57 15.87 19.11 4.53
N LYS A 58 16.48 18.08 3.89
CA LYS A 58 15.86 16.79 3.56
C LYS A 58 16.73 15.65 4.09
N THR A 59 16.10 14.60 4.54
CA THR A 59 16.78 13.39 5.05
C THR A 59 17.00 12.36 3.94
N GLY A 60 16.16 12.35 2.92
CA GLY A 60 16.10 11.33 1.89
C GLY A 60 15.57 10.00 2.42
N VAL A 61 14.79 10.04 3.49
CA VAL A 61 14.11 8.89 4.06
C VAL A 61 12.62 9.18 4.11
N ILE A 62 11.82 8.26 3.62
CA ILE A 62 10.36 8.24 3.81
C ILE A 62 9.96 7.02 4.63
N ALA A 63 8.82 7.07 5.30
CA ALA A 63 8.27 5.89 5.95
C ALA A 63 7.10 5.31 5.16
N VAL A 64 6.99 3.98 5.18
CA VAL A 64 5.79 3.25 4.77
C VAL A 64 5.27 2.49 5.97
N LEU A 65 4.09 2.88 6.42
CA LEU A 65 3.43 2.26 7.55
C LEU A 65 2.29 1.39 7.06
N VAL A 66 2.34 0.11 7.43
CA VAL A 66 1.31 -0.89 7.11
C VAL A 66 0.82 -1.58 8.39
N PRO A 67 -0.42 -2.08 8.44
CA PRO A 67 -0.95 -2.78 9.62
C PRO A 67 -0.09 -3.98 10.02
N ILE A 68 0.27 -4.81 9.04
CA ILE A 68 1.11 -6.01 9.21
C ILE A 68 1.96 -6.21 7.94
N ILE A 69 3.21 -6.65 8.09
CA ILE A 69 4.08 -6.96 6.94
C ILE A 69 3.76 -8.34 6.37
N ASN A 70 3.44 -9.30 7.24
CA ASN A 70 3.13 -10.67 6.81
C ASN A 70 1.70 -10.77 6.25
N HIS A 71 1.43 -10.01 5.22
CA HIS A 71 0.19 -10.07 4.43
C HIS A 71 0.56 -9.82 2.97
N PRO A 72 0.13 -10.67 2.05
CA PRO A 72 0.57 -10.57 0.66
C PRO A 72 0.42 -9.17 0.06
N PHE A 73 -0.76 -8.56 0.15
CA PHE A 73 -0.98 -7.20 -0.35
C PHE A 73 0.03 -6.19 0.20
N PHE A 74 0.24 -6.18 1.52
CA PHE A 74 1.14 -5.19 2.13
C PHE A 74 2.60 -5.45 1.82
N SER A 75 3.04 -6.71 1.73
CA SER A 75 4.42 -7.03 1.36
C SER A 75 4.73 -6.65 -0.08
N GLU A 76 3.86 -6.97 -1.04
CA GLU A 76 4.00 -6.57 -2.45
C GLU A 76 3.95 -5.03 -2.60
N PHE A 77 3.00 -4.39 -1.91
CA PHE A 77 2.89 -2.92 -1.91
C PHE A 77 4.15 -2.23 -1.41
N VAL A 78 4.72 -2.72 -0.29
CA VAL A 78 5.96 -2.17 0.27
C VAL A 78 7.15 -2.36 -0.67
N GLU A 79 7.27 -3.52 -1.31
CA GLU A 79 8.31 -3.82 -2.31
C GLU A 79 8.19 -2.85 -3.51
N CYS A 80 6.99 -2.67 -4.06
CA CYS A 80 6.75 -1.72 -5.14
C CYS A 80 7.02 -0.26 -4.72
N VAL A 81 6.67 0.13 -3.49
CA VAL A 81 6.97 1.48 -2.97
C VAL A 81 8.48 1.69 -2.84
N GLU A 82 9.23 0.69 -2.40
CA GLU A 82 10.69 0.76 -2.27
C GLU A 82 11.33 0.97 -3.64
N GLU A 83 10.91 0.19 -4.65
CA GLU A 83 11.37 0.33 -6.03
C GLU A 83 11.07 1.73 -6.61
N GLU A 84 9.86 2.24 -6.41
CA GLU A 84 9.47 3.57 -6.91
C GLU A 84 10.17 4.70 -6.14
N ALA A 85 10.45 4.53 -4.84
CA ALA A 85 11.16 5.50 -4.01
C ALA A 85 12.61 5.75 -4.49
N ASP A 86 13.25 4.73 -5.05
CA ASP A 86 14.60 4.82 -5.62
C ASP A 86 14.68 5.85 -6.75
N ARG A 87 13.61 6.07 -7.51
CA ARG A 87 13.54 7.11 -8.57
C ARG A 87 13.77 8.52 -8.02
N TYR A 88 13.45 8.74 -6.76
CA TYR A 88 13.64 10.00 -6.05
C TYR A 88 14.88 10.00 -5.14
N GLY A 89 15.63 8.88 -5.14
CA GLY A 89 16.79 8.69 -4.26
C GLY A 89 16.41 8.60 -2.79
N TRP A 90 15.21 8.14 -2.48
CA TRP A 90 14.76 7.92 -1.11
C TRP A 90 15.09 6.51 -0.62
N SER A 91 15.42 6.42 0.67
CA SER A 91 15.40 5.16 1.41
C SER A 91 14.05 5.00 2.11
N VAL A 92 13.55 3.78 2.19
CA VAL A 92 12.25 3.48 2.80
C VAL A 92 12.43 2.89 4.20
N LEU A 93 11.81 3.53 5.19
CA LEU A 93 11.65 2.99 6.54
C LEU A 93 10.32 2.23 6.60
N ILE A 94 10.37 0.90 6.64
CA ILE A 94 9.18 0.07 6.73
C ILE A 94 8.76 -0.07 8.20
N VAL A 95 7.49 0.22 8.50
CA VAL A 95 6.93 0.14 9.85
C VAL A 95 5.65 -0.69 9.83
N SER A 96 5.65 -1.78 10.60
CA SER A 96 4.42 -2.51 10.90
C SER A 96 3.78 -1.96 12.17
N SER A 97 2.57 -1.38 12.06
CA SER A 97 1.88 -0.81 13.22
C SER A 97 1.41 -1.89 14.17
N GLN A 98 1.13 -3.10 13.67
CA GLN A 98 0.57 -4.21 14.46
C GLN A 98 -0.69 -3.76 15.22
N GLN A 99 -1.49 -2.91 14.58
CA GLN A 99 -2.68 -2.31 15.16
C GLN A 99 -2.41 -1.58 16.50
N LYS A 100 -1.27 -0.85 16.58
CA LYS A 100 -0.87 -0.05 17.74
C LYS A 100 -0.70 1.40 17.30
N ILE A 101 -1.60 2.26 17.76
CA ILE A 101 -1.60 3.68 17.40
C ILE A 101 -0.31 4.40 17.82
N GLU A 102 0.36 3.93 18.88
CA GLU A 102 1.61 4.50 19.37
C GLU A 102 2.73 4.42 18.32
N LYS A 103 2.73 3.37 17.48
CA LYS A 103 3.70 3.23 16.39
C LYS A 103 3.42 4.23 15.27
N GLU A 104 2.16 4.51 14.98
CA GLU A 104 1.76 5.53 14.01
C GLU A 104 2.14 6.92 14.50
N ASN A 105 1.85 7.23 15.76
CA ASN A 105 2.26 8.48 16.40
C ASN A 105 3.78 8.67 16.41
N GLY A 106 4.53 7.57 16.58
CA GLY A 106 5.99 7.58 16.48
C GLY A 106 6.53 8.02 15.11
N ILE A 107 5.81 7.69 14.02
CA ILE A 107 6.16 8.16 12.67
C ILE A 107 5.83 9.64 12.50
N ILE A 108 4.70 10.09 13.01
CA ILE A 108 4.32 11.52 13.00
C ILE A 108 5.40 12.37 13.70
N GLU A 109 5.86 11.92 14.87
CA GLU A 109 6.94 12.59 15.60
C GLU A 109 8.27 12.60 14.84
N LYS A 110 8.60 11.53 14.13
CA LYS A 110 9.81 11.49 13.28
C LYS A 110 9.76 12.50 12.15
N ILE A 111 8.60 12.72 11.52
CA ILE A 111 8.42 13.76 10.50
C ILE A 111 8.60 15.14 11.14
N ARG A 112 7.96 15.40 12.30
CA ARG A 112 8.06 16.68 13.01
C ARG A 112 9.50 17.03 13.42
N ARG A 113 10.26 16.00 13.81
CA ARG A 113 11.70 16.15 14.15
C ARG A 113 12.61 16.18 12.94
N LYS A 114 12.05 16.08 11.73
CA LYS A 114 12.81 16.00 10.47
C LYS A 114 13.82 14.82 10.45
N GLU A 115 13.47 13.71 11.07
CA GLU A 115 14.20 12.45 10.96
C GLU A 115 13.85 11.72 9.66
N ILE A 116 12.64 11.96 9.12
CA ILE A 116 12.15 11.48 7.83
C ILE A 116 11.42 12.60 7.10
N ASP A 117 11.37 12.53 5.77
CA ASP A 117 10.83 13.60 4.93
C ASP A 117 9.29 13.54 4.81
N GLY A 118 8.69 12.38 4.98
CA GLY A 118 7.26 12.16 4.90
C GLY A 118 6.90 10.69 5.04
N ALA A 119 5.59 10.35 4.96
CA ALA A 119 5.17 8.97 5.11
C ALA A 119 3.94 8.61 4.25
N ILE A 120 3.88 7.32 3.88
CA ILE A 120 2.72 6.66 3.28
C ILE A 120 2.05 5.83 4.38
N PHE A 121 0.76 6.08 4.63
CA PHE A 121 -0.01 5.41 5.68
C PHE A 121 -1.07 4.48 5.12
N VAL A 122 -1.00 3.22 5.55
CA VAL A 122 -2.13 2.29 5.52
C VAL A 122 -2.55 2.09 6.96
N THR A 123 -3.60 2.79 7.40
CA THR A 123 -3.99 2.84 8.81
C THR A 123 -5.46 2.52 9.04
N HIS A 124 -5.72 1.93 10.20
CA HIS A 124 -7.06 1.63 10.71
C HIS A 124 -7.43 2.53 11.90
N TYR A 125 -6.66 3.59 12.18
CA TYR A 125 -6.91 4.51 13.30
C TYR A 125 -7.29 5.90 12.82
N GLU A 126 -8.12 6.57 13.61
CA GLU A 126 -8.33 8.01 13.48
C GLU A 126 -7.17 8.76 14.14
N HIS A 127 -6.74 9.85 13.50
CA HIS A 127 -5.75 10.77 14.04
C HIS A 127 -6.36 12.15 14.16
N ASP A 128 -6.03 12.89 15.20
CA ASP A 128 -6.40 14.30 15.30
C ASP A 128 -5.77 15.08 14.15
N GLU A 129 -6.58 15.87 13.44
CA GLU A 129 -6.09 16.69 12.31
C GLU A 129 -4.90 17.58 12.72
N LYS A 130 -4.93 18.14 13.94
CA LYS A 130 -3.83 18.94 14.50
C LYS A 130 -2.49 18.20 14.57
N ASP A 131 -2.54 16.85 14.75
CA ASP A 131 -1.34 16.03 14.84
C ASP A 131 -0.72 15.74 13.48
N LEU A 132 -1.47 15.87 12.41
CA LEU A 132 -1.01 15.69 11.04
C LEU A 132 -0.62 17.00 10.34
N LEU A 133 -0.96 18.15 10.92
CA LEU A 133 -0.71 19.48 10.34
C LEU A 133 0.78 19.69 10.02
N GLY A 134 1.05 20.09 8.77
CA GLY A 134 2.41 20.39 8.30
C GLY A 134 3.31 19.16 8.08
N CYS A 135 2.79 17.96 8.27
CA CYS A 135 3.52 16.72 7.99
C CYS A 135 3.15 16.19 6.58
N PRO A 136 4.14 15.88 5.73
CA PRO A 136 3.87 15.30 4.42
C PRO A 136 3.39 13.84 4.55
N PHE A 137 2.10 13.63 4.22
CA PHE A 137 1.47 12.31 4.19
C PHE A 137 0.76 12.02 2.87
N VAL A 138 0.68 10.75 2.53
CA VAL A 138 -0.28 10.18 1.60
C VAL A 138 -0.84 8.91 2.23
N SER A 139 -2.12 8.62 2.03
CA SER A 139 -2.72 7.42 2.60
C SER A 139 -3.32 6.50 1.53
N ILE A 140 -3.62 5.28 1.95
CA ILE A 140 -4.32 4.27 1.14
C ILE A 140 -5.73 4.08 1.70
N ASP A 141 -6.69 3.97 0.78
CA ASP A 141 -8.11 3.63 1.01
C ASP A 141 -8.90 4.57 1.91
N ARG A 142 -8.32 5.66 2.39
CA ARG A 142 -9.06 6.65 3.18
C ARG A 142 -8.33 7.98 3.27
N PRO A 143 -9.05 9.11 3.32
CA PRO A 143 -8.45 10.38 3.72
C PRO A 143 -8.11 10.34 5.21
N LEU A 144 -6.90 10.80 5.58
CA LEU A 144 -6.55 11.04 7.00
C LEU A 144 -7.14 12.38 7.48
N THR A 145 -7.12 13.37 6.60
CA THR A 145 -7.80 14.67 6.75
C THR A 145 -8.35 15.10 5.39
N LYS A 146 -9.10 16.19 5.35
CA LYS A 146 -9.62 16.76 4.08
C LYS A 146 -8.53 17.22 3.10
N ASP A 147 -7.31 17.52 3.59
CA ASP A 147 -6.22 18.11 2.81
C ASP A 147 -5.08 17.10 2.50
N ILE A 148 -5.13 15.89 3.07
CA ILE A 148 -4.13 14.84 2.83
C ILE A 148 -4.60 13.96 1.66
N PRO A 149 -3.78 13.83 0.60
CA PRO A 149 -4.12 13.01 -0.55
C PRO A 149 -4.15 11.52 -0.19
N TYR A 150 -5.01 10.77 -0.88
CA TYR A 150 -5.05 9.32 -0.78
C TYR A 150 -5.29 8.63 -2.13
N VAL A 151 -4.86 7.39 -2.18
CA VAL A 151 -5.05 6.49 -3.32
C VAL A 151 -5.93 5.33 -2.90
N THR A 152 -6.84 4.93 -3.76
CA THR A 152 -7.71 3.77 -3.55
C THR A 152 -7.97 3.04 -4.86
N SER A 153 -8.50 1.83 -4.79
CA SER A 153 -9.06 1.15 -5.95
C SER A 153 -10.55 1.48 -6.10
N ASN A 154 -11.13 1.14 -7.28
CA ASN A 154 -12.55 1.25 -7.56
C ASN A 154 -13.36 0.17 -6.81
N ASN A 155 -13.26 0.17 -5.48
CA ASN A 155 -13.80 -0.88 -4.59
C ASN A 155 -15.26 -1.26 -4.89
N TYR A 156 -16.13 -0.27 -5.15
CA TYR A 156 -17.53 -0.51 -5.45
C TYR A 156 -17.71 -1.24 -6.80
N ASP A 157 -17.16 -0.66 -7.87
CA ASP A 157 -17.40 -1.17 -9.22
C ASP A 157 -16.78 -2.56 -9.42
N ALA A 158 -15.56 -2.77 -8.93
CA ALA A 158 -14.88 -4.05 -9.01
C ALA A 158 -15.59 -5.15 -8.19
N THR A 159 -16.17 -4.79 -7.04
CA THR A 159 -16.99 -5.74 -6.27
C THR A 159 -18.31 -6.05 -6.98
N ALA A 160 -18.98 -5.04 -7.54
CA ALA A 160 -20.20 -5.25 -8.31
C ALA A 160 -19.95 -6.17 -9.52
N GLU A 161 -18.86 -5.95 -10.26
CA GLU A 161 -18.44 -6.82 -11.37
C GLU A 161 -18.21 -8.27 -10.91
N ALA A 162 -17.53 -8.48 -9.79
CA ALA A 162 -17.29 -9.81 -9.23
C ALA A 162 -18.59 -10.52 -8.81
N LEU A 163 -19.56 -9.78 -8.30
CA LEU A 163 -20.87 -10.32 -7.93
C LEU A 163 -21.73 -10.64 -9.17
N GLU A 164 -21.73 -9.77 -10.17
CA GLU A 164 -22.39 -10.04 -11.46
C GLU A 164 -21.79 -11.29 -12.13
N TYR A 165 -20.49 -11.49 -11.97
CA TYR A 165 -19.82 -12.70 -12.46
C TYR A 165 -20.32 -13.96 -11.74
N LEU A 166 -20.47 -13.96 -10.40
CA LEU A 166 -21.07 -15.08 -9.66
C LEU A 166 -22.53 -15.35 -10.09
N ILE A 167 -23.33 -14.29 -10.26
CA ILE A 167 -24.72 -14.39 -10.70
C ILE A 167 -24.80 -14.98 -12.12
N SER A 168 -23.98 -14.51 -13.04
CA SER A 168 -23.89 -15.05 -14.41
C SER A 168 -23.42 -16.50 -14.45
N GLY A 169 -22.58 -16.90 -13.47
CA GLY A 169 -22.15 -18.28 -13.21
C GLY A 169 -23.21 -19.17 -12.57
N GLY A 170 -24.46 -18.66 -12.40
CA GLY A 170 -25.60 -19.40 -11.91
C GLY A 170 -25.84 -19.38 -10.40
N CYS A 171 -25.03 -18.63 -9.63
CA CYS A 171 -25.21 -18.50 -8.19
C CYS A 171 -26.49 -17.70 -7.88
N LYS A 172 -27.26 -18.19 -6.91
CA LYS A 172 -28.54 -17.58 -6.45
C LYS A 172 -28.58 -17.29 -4.97
N LYS A 173 -27.67 -17.90 -4.21
CA LYS A 173 -27.56 -17.77 -2.75
C LYS A 173 -26.15 -17.28 -2.43
N ILE A 174 -25.89 -16.03 -2.79
CA ILE A 174 -24.56 -15.44 -2.69
C ILE A 174 -24.41 -14.79 -1.32
N GLY A 175 -23.31 -15.10 -0.62
CA GLY A 175 -22.96 -14.49 0.65
C GLY A 175 -21.77 -13.52 0.54
N TYR A 176 -21.71 -12.59 1.47
CA TYR A 176 -20.59 -11.69 1.71
C TYR A 176 -19.95 -12.02 3.04
N ILE A 177 -18.64 -12.20 3.02
CA ILE A 177 -17.85 -12.44 4.22
C ILE A 177 -16.63 -11.49 4.25
N GLY A 178 -16.43 -10.80 5.38
CA GLY A 178 -15.36 -9.81 5.48
C GLY A 178 -14.96 -9.45 6.89
N SER A 179 -13.93 -8.60 6.96
CA SER A 179 -13.53 -7.88 8.16
C SER A 179 -13.96 -6.43 8.03
N LYS A 180 -14.85 -5.99 8.94
CA LYS A 180 -15.38 -4.61 8.90
C LYS A 180 -14.31 -3.62 9.34
N PRO A 181 -14.00 -2.57 8.55
CA PRO A 181 -13.12 -1.51 9.00
C PRO A 181 -13.66 -0.80 10.25
N ILE A 182 -12.78 -0.51 11.21
CA ILE A 182 -13.13 0.23 12.44
C ILE A 182 -13.43 1.70 12.13
N VAL A 183 -12.76 2.23 11.10
CA VAL A 183 -12.87 3.63 10.68
C VAL A 183 -13.44 3.72 9.28
N ASN A 184 -13.99 4.89 8.92
CA ASN A 184 -14.51 5.11 7.59
C ASN A 184 -13.42 4.95 6.52
N SER A 185 -13.66 4.09 5.53
CA SER A 185 -12.71 3.70 4.50
C SER A 185 -13.42 3.34 3.20
N GLU A 186 -12.77 3.55 2.07
CA GLU A 186 -13.25 3.13 0.74
C GLU A 186 -13.48 1.62 0.65
N VAL A 187 -12.83 0.82 1.51
CA VAL A 187 -13.07 -0.63 1.61
C VAL A 187 -14.53 -0.95 1.97
N MET A 188 -15.23 -0.05 2.70
CA MET A 188 -16.65 -0.22 3.03
C MET A 188 -17.55 -0.21 1.77
N GLN A 189 -17.06 0.34 0.67
CA GLN A 189 -17.78 0.32 -0.61
C GLN A 189 -17.99 -1.11 -1.17
N ARG A 190 -17.17 -2.09 -0.72
CA ARG A 190 -17.33 -3.50 -1.09
C ARG A 190 -18.64 -4.07 -0.53
N GLU A 191 -18.93 -3.86 0.76
CA GLU A 191 -20.20 -4.28 1.37
C GLU A 191 -21.39 -3.55 0.74
N LYS A 192 -21.24 -2.25 0.49
CA LYS A 192 -22.29 -1.46 -0.17
C LYS A 192 -22.60 -2.00 -1.57
N ALA A 193 -21.59 -2.29 -2.38
CA ALA A 193 -21.75 -2.87 -3.70
C ALA A 193 -22.45 -4.25 -3.64
N TYR A 194 -22.12 -5.06 -2.64
CA TYR A 194 -22.80 -6.33 -2.42
C TYR A 194 -24.30 -6.12 -2.14
N LEU A 195 -24.66 -5.25 -1.20
CA LEU A 195 -26.06 -4.99 -0.85
C LEU A 195 -26.85 -4.46 -2.04
N ASP A 196 -26.29 -3.49 -2.76
CA ASP A 196 -26.93 -2.89 -3.94
C ASP A 196 -27.10 -3.93 -5.07
N THR A 197 -26.12 -4.82 -5.27
CA THR A 197 -26.21 -5.89 -6.29
C THR A 197 -27.26 -6.92 -5.91
N MET A 198 -27.31 -7.36 -4.65
CA MET A 198 -28.35 -8.30 -4.20
C MET A 198 -29.73 -7.69 -4.36
N ALA A 199 -29.93 -6.43 -3.97
CA ALA A 199 -31.20 -5.73 -4.15
C ALA A 199 -31.62 -5.61 -5.63
N LYS A 200 -30.67 -5.26 -6.51
CA LYS A 200 -30.87 -5.15 -7.97
C LYS A 200 -31.42 -6.46 -8.58
N HIS A 201 -30.92 -7.61 -8.10
CA HIS A 201 -31.29 -8.92 -8.61
C HIS A 201 -32.43 -9.60 -7.80
N GLY A 202 -32.96 -8.94 -6.77
CA GLY A 202 -33.99 -9.50 -5.89
C GLY A 202 -33.49 -10.71 -5.08
N LEU A 203 -32.20 -10.78 -4.81
CA LEU A 203 -31.57 -11.82 -4.02
C LEU A 203 -31.50 -11.43 -2.54
N GLU A 204 -31.61 -12.43 -1.66
CA GLU A 204 -31.46 -12.24 -0.22
C GLU A 204 -30.03 -11.91 0.17
N ALA A 205 -29.84 -10.87 0.97
CA ALA A 205 -28.53 -10.53 1.51
C ALA A 205 -28.10 -11.48 2.64
N ARG A 206 -26.93 -12.09 2.50
CA ARG A 206 -26.34 -13.10 3.42
C ARG A 206 -24.95 -12.62 3.86
N ILE A 207 -24.89 -11.87 4.95
CA ILE A 207 -23.68 -11.16 5.38
C ILE A 207 -23.20 -11.67 6.73
N VAL A 208 -21.87 -11.89 6.83
CA VAL A 208 -21.09 -11.87 8.06
C VAL A 208 -19.90 -10.96 7.81
N ASN A 209 -19.91 -9.77 8.43
CA ASN A 209 -18.88 -8.75 8.33
C ASN A 209 -18.67 -8.15 9.73
N GLU A 210 -17.61 -8.57 10.38
CA GLU A 210 -17.34 -8.25 11.79
C GLU A 210 -15.99 -7.57 11.95
N VAL A 211 -15.85 -6.75 12.97
CA VAL A 211 -14.53 -6.23 13.35
C VAL A 211 -13.74 -7.38 13.97
N ILE A 212 -12.64 -7.75 13.33
CA ILE A 212 -11.75 -8.82 13.78
C ILE A 212 -10.29 -8.37 13.72
N MET A 213 -9.46 -9.06 14.50
CA MET A 213 -8.02 -8.97 14.40
C MET A 213 -7.51 -9.95 13.33
N HIS A 214 -6.34 -9.65 12.77
CA HIS A 214 -5.68 -10.59 11.87
C HIS A 214 -5.42 -11.95 12.54
N GLY A 215 -5.84 -13.04 11.90
CA GLY A 215 -5.77 -14.40 12.42
C GLY A 215 -7.09 -14.92 12.99
N GLU A 216 -8.12 -14.08 13.11
CA GLU A 216 -9.46 -14.48 13.61
C GLU A 216 -10.44 -14.84 12.46
N GLU A 217 -9.99 -14.81 11.20
CA GLU A 217 -10.81 -15.02 9.99
C GLU A 217 -11.56 -16.37 10.04
N ARG A 218 -10.95 -17.40 10.67
CA ARG A 218 -11.57 -18.72 10.78
C ARG A 218 -12.88 -18.69 11.54
N GLY A 219 -12.93 -17.97 12.66
CA GLY A 219 -14.15 -17.83 13.45
C GLY A 219 -15.30 -17.18 12.67
N VAL A 220 -14.97 -16.20 11.81
CA VAL A 220 -15.92 -15.54 10.93
C VAL A 220 -16.43 -16.50 9.85
N ALA A 221 -15.53 -17.29 9.23
CA ALA A 221 -15.89 -18.27 8.22
C ALA A 221 -16.77 -19.41 8.80
N ASP A 222 -16.45 -19.93 9.98
CA ASP A 222 -17.26 -20.93 10.66
C ASP A 222 -18.66 -20.41 10.98
N LYS A 223 -18.77 -19.18 11.50
CA LYS A 223 -20.04 -18.50 11.77
C LYS A 223 -20.87 -18.31 10.47
N PHE A 224 -20.19 -17.90 9.39
CA PHE A 224 -20.82 -17.68 8.10
C PHE A 224 -21.48 -18.95 7.56
N PHE A 225 -20.75 -20.06 7.46
CA PHE A 225 -21.29 -21.33 6.99
C PHE A 225 -22.32 -21.97 7.92
N SER A 226 -22.24 -21.71 9.23
CA SER A 226 -23.25 -22.13 10.20
C SER A 226 -24.56 -21.37 10.02
N LYS A 227 -24.49 -20.08 9.71
CA LYS A 227 -25.64 -19.22 9.49
C LYS A 227 -26.29 -19.42 8.13
N PHE A 228 -25.47 -19.70 7.10
CA PHE A 228 -25.88 -19.80 5.71
C PHE A 228 -25.36 -21.11 5.08
N PRO A 229 -25.82 -22.29 5.50
CA PRO A 229 -25.30 -23.58 5.03
C PRO A 229 -25.68 -23.90 3.58
N ASP A 230 -26.59 -23.15 2.97
CA ASP A 230 -27.13 -23.36 1.63
C ASP A 230 -26.59 -22.39 0.58
N VAL A 231 -25.50 -21.67 0.86
CA VAL A 231 -24.88 -20.76 -0.10
C VAL A 231 -24.27 -21.53 -1.28
N ASP A 232 -24.39 -20.95 -2.47
CA ASP A 232 -23.81 -21.45 -3.72
C ASP A 232 -22.76 -20.52 -4.32
N GLY A 233 -22.64 -19.28 -3.78
CA GLY A 233 -21.62 -18.31 -4.10
C GLY A 233 -21.16 -17.53 -2.86
N VAL A 234 -19.88 -17.15 -2.79
CA VAL A 234 -19.34 -16.30 -1.73
C VAL A 234 -18.40 -15.26 -2.31
N PHE A 235 -18.62 -14.01 -1.94
CA PHE A 235 -17.66 -12.94 -2.10
C PHE A 235 -16.93 -12.70 -0.75
N ALA A 236 -15.62 -12.92 -0.74
CA ALA A 236 -14.77 -12.71 0.43
C ALA A 236 -13.95 -11.42 0.27
N ALA A 237 -14.17 -10.46 1.17
CA ALA A 237 -13.73 -9.06 1.02
C ALA A 237 -12.26 -8.80 1.32
N GLY A 238 -11.39 -9.80 1.20
CA GLY A 238 -9.95 -9.71 1.35
C GLY A 238 -9.28 -11.06 1.15
N TYR A 239 -7.98 -11.05 0.89
CA TYR A 239 -7.22 -12.26 0.56
C TYR A 239 -7.25 -13.34 1.66
N THR A 240 -6.86 -12.98 2.89
CA THR A 240 -6.84 -13.94 4.02
C THR A 240 -8.23 -14.49 4.31
N MET A 241 -9.25 -13.64 4.20
CA MET A 241 -10.63 -14.06 4.34
C MET A 241 -11.03 -15.05 3.22
N ALA A 242 -10.63 -14.81 1.97
CA ALA A 242 -10.95 -15.70 0.85
C ALA A 242 -10.28 -17.07 1.00
N GLN A 243 -8.99 -17.10 1.38
CA GLN A 243 -8.29 -18.35 1.63
C GLN A 243 -8.90 -19.13 2.80
N THR A 244 -9.20 -18.45 3.89
CA THR A 244 -9.83 -19.08 5.05
C THR A 244 -11.23 -19.60 4.71
N THR A 245 -12.01 -18.82 3.95
CA THR A 245 -13.34 -19.24 3.46
C THR A 245 -13.23 -20.50 2.61
N TYR A 246 -12.28 -20.56 1.68
CA TYR A 246 -12.03 -21.77 0.86
C TYR A 246 -11.67 -22.98 1.75
N THR A 247 -10.77 -22.80 2.70
CA THR A 247 -10.34 -23.87 3.60
C THR A 247 -11.50 -24.40 4.42
N VAL A 248 -12.25 -23.53 5.09
CA VAL A 248 -13.41 -23.92 5.93
C VAL A 248 -14.51 -24.55 5.08
N ALA A 249 -14.78 -24.03 3.87
CA ALA A 249 -15.76 -24.62 2.95
C ALA A 249 -15.40 -26.07 2.60
N THR A 250 -14.14 -26.30 2.23
CA THR A 250 -13.68 -27.66 1.87
C THR A 250 -13.71 -28.62 3.06
N GLU A 251 -13.33 -28.19 4.25
CA GLU A 251 -13.44 -28.97 5.50
C GLU A 251 -14.91 -29.32 5.84
N LYS A 252 -15.84 -28.44 5.52
CA LYS A 252 -17.30 -28.68 5.71
C LYS A 252 -17.93 -29.51 4.58
N GLY A 253 -17.15 -29.93 3.58
CA GLY A 253 -17.58 -30.79 2.50
C GLY A 253 -18.18 -30.10 1.28
N TYR A 254 -18.04 -28.77 1.16
CA TYR A 254 -18.44 -28.08 -0.06
C TYR A 254 -17.48 -28.43 -1.21
N SER A 255 -18.04 -28.76 -2.36
CA SER A 255 -17.26 -28.93 -3.60
C SER A 255 -17.05 -27.57 -4.25
N VAL A 256 -15.79 -27.10 -4.31
CA VAL A 256 -15.43 -25.84 -4.97
C VAL A 256 -14.69 -26.15 -6.27
N PRO A 257 -15.16 -25.65 -7.43
CA PRO A 257 -16.24 -24.66 -7.65
C PRO A 257 -17.63 -25.25 -7.88
N ASP A 258 -17.83 -26.57 -7.93
CA ASP A 258 -19.04 -27.20 -8.46
C ASP A 258 -20.29 -26.94 -7.59
N GLY A 259 -20.15 -27.00 -6.28
CA GLY A 259 -21.24 -26.78 -5.31
C GLY A 259 -21.20 -25.38 -4.68
N LEU A 260 -20.04 -24.77 -4.66
CA LEU A 260 -19.83 -23.42 -4.09
C LEU A 260 -18.78 -22.68 -4.91
N GLN A 261 -19.13 -21.52 -5.44
CA GLN A 261 -18.18 -20.64 -6.10
C GLN A 261 -17.66 -19.57 -5.12
N ILE A 262 -16.35 -19.29 -5.13
CA ILE A 262 -15.72 -18.32 -4.24
C ILE A 262 -14.95 -17.30 -5.06
N VAL A 263 -15.26 -16.01 -4.84
CA VAL A 263 -14.50 -14.87 -5.35
C VAL A 263 -13.91 -14.10 -4.18
N GLY A 264 -12.61 -13.85 -4.24
CA GLY A 264 -11.88 -13.04 -3.25
C GLY A 264 -11.64 -11.60 -3.70
N TYR A 265 -11.07 -10.82 -2.81
CA TYR A 265 -10.45 -9.52 -3.11
C TYR A 265 -8.96 -9.59 -2.76
N ASP A 266 -8.10 -8.78 -3.38
CA ASP A 266 -6.64 -8.80 -3.22
C ASP A 266 -5.99 -10.10 -3.76
N GLY A 267 -6.30 -10.48 -5.01
CA GLY A 267 -5.93 -11.79 -5.57
C GLY A 267 -4.59 -11.93 -6.27
N SER A 268 -3.72 -10.92 -6.29
CA SER A 268 -2.53 -10.85 -7.17
C SER A 268 -1.36 -11.80 -6.84
N PHE A 269 -1.52 -12.76 -5.95
CA PHE A 269 -0.42 -13.55 -5.37
C PHE A 269 -0.04 -14.79 -6.18
N LYS A 270 0.51 -14.59 -7.36
CA LYS A 270 0.98 -15.65 -8.26
C LYS A 270 2.08 -16.54 -7.68
N ASN A 271 2.78 -16.08 -6.62
CA ASN A 271 4.01 -16.72 -6.13
C ASN A 271 3.94 -17.29 -4.71
N TRP A 272 2.81 -17.25 -4.02
CA TRP A 272 2.71 -17.62 -2.60
C TRP A 272 2.23 -19.07 -2.36
N GLY A 273 2.32 -19.94 -3.36
CA GLY A 273 2.10 -21.38 -3.18
C GLY A 273 0.68 -21.76 -2.73
N SER A 274 -0.34 -20.99 -3.11
CA SER A 274 -1.72 -21.30 -2.79
C SER A 274 -2.17 -22.61 -3.46
N ILE A 275 -2.94 -23.38 -2.74
CA ILE A 275 -3.40 -24.73 -3.09
C ILE A 275 -4.23 -24.73 -4.40
N LYS A 276 -4.92 -23.64 -4.71
CA LYS A 276 -5.55 -23.33 -6.00
C LYS A 276 -5.56 -21.82 -6.20
N SER A 277 -5.39 -21.38 -7.44
CA SER A 277 -5.57 -19.97 -7.76
C SER A 277 -7.00 -19.55 -7.46
N LEU A 278 -7.19 -18.61 -6.54
CA LEU A 278 -8.50 -18.02 -6.26
C LEU A 278 -8.94 -17.18 -7.46
N THR A 279 -10.22 -17.25 -7.82
CA THR A 279 -10.83 -16.17 -8.61
C THR A 279 -10.95 -14.97 -7.69
N ALA A 280 -10.39 -13.83 -8.09
CA ALA A 280 -10.36 -12.68 -7.20
C ALA A 280 -10.27 -11.35 -7.97
N VAL A 281 -10.69 -10.28 -7.30
CA VAL A 281 -10.41 -8.91 -7.73
C VAL A 281 -8.96 -8.59 -7.39
N GLU A 282 -8.14 -8.33 -8.41
CA GLU A 282 -6.75 -7.90 -8.29
C GLU A 282 -6.66 -6.38 -8.29
N GLN A 283 -6.03 -5.82 -7.26
CA GLN A 283 -5.71 -4.41 -7.22
C GLN A 283 -4.43 -4.12 -8.03
N PRO A 284 -4.33 -2.93 -8.67
CA PRO A 284 -3.13 -2.54 -9.43
C PRO A 284 -2.03 -2.05 -8.47
N ILE A 285 -1.42 -2.95 -7.69
CA ILE A 285 -0.52 -2.63 -6.58
C ILE A 285 0.68 -1.79 -7.04
N ALA A 286 1.29 -2.13 -8.18
CA ALA A 286 2.42 -1.37 -8.73
C ALA A 286 2.02 0.07 -9.08
N ASP A 287 0.83 0.26 -9.73
CA ASP A 287 0.33 1.60 -10.03
C ASP A 287 -0.07 2.37 -8.77
N MET A 288 -0.59 1.68 -7.74
CA MET A 288 -0.88 2.28 -6.43
C MET A 288 0.41 2.78 -5.78
N ALA A 289 1.44 1.94 -5.73
CA ALA A 289 2.75 2.28 -5.17
C ALA A 289 3.38 3.46 -5.90
N LYS A 290 3.42 3.42 -7.23
CA LYS A 290 3.90 4.54 -8.05
C LYS A 290 3.14 5.82 -7.74
N THR A 291 1.82 5.74 -7.69
CA THR A 291 0.96 6.93 -7.47
C THR A 291 1.19 7.54 -6.09
N VAL A 292 1.25 6.74 -5.02
CA VAL A 292 1.47 7.29 -3.66
C VAL A 292 2.86 7.90 -3.52
N VAL A 293 3.89 7.33 -4.16
CA VAL A 293 5.25 7.88 -4.14
C VAL A 293 5.32 9.20 -4.92
N ASP A 294 4.72 9.27 -6.11
CA ASP A 294 4.64 10.50 -6.90
C ASP A 294 3.86 11.60 -6.16
N LEU A 295 2.73 11.25 -5.50
CA LEU A 295 1.96 12.18 -4.66
C LEU A 295 2.76 12.66 -3.45
N LEU A 296 3.43 11.76 -2.73
CA LEU A 296 4.24 12.12 -1.58
C LEU A 296 5.38 13.05 -1.97
N TYR A 297 6.03 12.79 -3.12
CA TYR A 297 7.01 13.72 -3.67
C TYR A 297 6.41 15.10 -3.92
N GLY A 298 5.22 15.16 -4.53
CA GLY A 298 4.50 16.42 -4.75
C GLY A 298 4.22 17.16 -3.45
N VAL A 299 3.72 16.47 -2.42
CA VAL A 299 3.45 17.05 -1.09
C VAL A 299 4.72 17.58 -0.44
N ILE A 300 5.82 16.82 -0.46
CA ILE A 300 7.12 17.23 0.11
C ILE A 300 7.69 18.46 -0.63
N GLU A 301 7.44 18.58 -1.93
CA GLU A 301 7.88 19.73 -2.74
C GLU A 301 6.89 20.91 -2.70
N GLY A 302 5.81 20.80 -1.93
CA GLY A 302 4.78 21.85 -1.84
C GLY A 302 4.00 22.07 -3.13
N LYS A 303 3.91 21.05 -3.98
CA LYS A 303 3.14 21.08 -5.23
C LYS A 303 1.67 20.77 -4.95
N GLN A 304 0.80 21.31 -5.78
CA GLN A 304 -0.61 20.91 -5.74
C GLN A 304 -0.76 19.47 -6.24
N THR A 305 -1.45 18.64 -5.47
CA THR A 305 -1.70 17.22 -5.76
C THR A 305 -3.20 16.93 -5.71
N PRO A 306 -3.70 15.95 -6.48
CA PRO A 306 -5.08 15.49 -6.35
C PRO A 306 -5.30 14.88 -4.96
N LEU A 307 -6.42 15.20 -4.31
CA LEU A 307 -6.74 14.71 -2.97
C LEU A 307 -7.24 13.26 -2.97
N ARG A 308 -7.84 12.81 -4.06
CA ARG A 308 -8.33 11.44 -4.23
C ARG A 308 -7.94 10.92 -5.61
N THR A 309 -7.26 9.78 -5.63
CA THR A 309 -6.93 9.07 -6.88
C THR A 309 -7.52 7.66 -6.80
N VAL A 310 -8.32 7.29 -7.80
CA VAL A 310 -8.96 5.97 -7.90
C VAL A 310 -8.32 5.20 -9.03
N LEU A 311 -7.84 3.99 -8.75
CA LEU A 311 -7.24 3.09 -9.73
C LEU A 311 -8.15 1.88 -10.00
N GLY A 312 -8.11 1.37 -11.22
CA GLY A 312 -8.98 0.28 -11.64
C GLY A 312 -8.45 -1.08 -11.20
N ALA A 313 -9.16 -1.75 -10.27
CA ALA A 313 -8.97 -3.16 -9.97
C ALA A 313 -9.69 -4.03 -11.02
N LYS A 314 -9.26 -5.29 -11.20
CA LYS A 314 -9.77 -6.19 -12.25
C LYS A 314 -10.11 -7.56 -11.68
N LEU A 315 -11.22 -8.15 -12.13
CA LEU A 315 -11.53 -9.54 -11.82
C LEU A 315 -10.62 -10.48 -12.63
N VAL A 316 -9.91 -11.36 -11.94
CA VAL A 316 -9.04 -12.39 -12.53
C VAL A 316 -9.57 -13.76 -12.17
N LYS A 317 -9.82 -14.57 -13.19
CA LYS A 317 -10.32 -15.94 -13.02
C LYS A 317 -9.26 -16.87 -12.47
N GLY A 318 -9.66 -17.67 -11.51
CA GLY A 318 -8.91 -18.77 -10.95
C GLY A 318 -9.70 -20.08 -10.96
N ALA A 319 -9.35 -21.02 -10.09
CA ALA A 319 -9.97 -22.34 -10.02
C ALA A 319 -11.15 -22.44 -9.05
N THR A 320 -11.58 -21.32 -8.42
CA THR A 320 -12.66 -21.31 -7.41
C THR A 320 -14.01 -20.87 -7.96
N THR A 321 -14.11 -20.63 -9.28
CA THR A 321 -15.36 -20.37 -10.01
C THR A 321 -15.42 -21.20 -11.29
N LYS A 322 -16.61 -21.30 -11.87
CA LYS A 322 -16.84 -21.98 -13.16
C LYS A 322 -16.49 -21.12 -14.35
#